data_c8b9a5b9d0f3833143492a10cf09dfa3
#
_entry.id   c8b9a5b9d0f3833143492a10cf09dfa3
#
_cell.length_a   1.000
_cell.length_b   1.000
_cell.length_c   1.000
_cell.angle_alpha   90.00
_cell.angle_beta   90.00
_cell.angle_gamma   90.00
#
_symmetry.space_group_name_H-M   'P 1'
#
loop_
_entity.id
_entity.type
_entity.pdbx_description
1 polymer ?
#
loop_
_entity_poly.entity_id
_entity_poly.type
_entity_poly.pdbx_seq_one_letter_code
_entity_poly.pdbx_strand_id
1 'polypeptide(L)'
;MKTIKRIYILALFMLCLSFSHNSALAATVSSDLLKQPAIEVSVSLGNAANELKFEPNSLEFVAGKRYNLRLTNPSQMKHYFTAKDFADGIWTQKVEAGKVEIKGAIHEVELKPGATADWVFVPLKSGKYTLRCSVAGHTEAGMTGEITVTN
;
A
#
# COMPACT_ATOMS: atom_id res chain seq x y z
N MET A 1 -78.85 28.34 17.71
CA MET A 1 -78.06 27.12 17.87
C MET A 1 -77.38 26.76 16.56
N LYS A 2 -76.42 27.49 16.17
CA LYS A 2 -75.51 27.23 14.99
C LYS A 2 -74.24 28.03 15.24
N THR A 3 -73.13 27.42 15.71
CA THR A 3 -71.80 28.05 15.62
C THR A 3 -70.73 27.31 16.40
N ILE A 4 -70.70 25.96 16.46
CA ILE A 4 -69.60 25.22 17.12
C ILE A 4 -69.06 24.05 16.25
N LYS A 5 -69.04 24.19 14.94
CA LYS A 5 -68.55 23.14 14.05
C LYS A 5 -67.38 23.57 13.09
N ARG A 6 -66.74 24.71 13.31
CA ARG A 6 -65.74 25.21 12.35
C ARG A 6 -64.30 25.39 12.90
N ILE A 7 -64.00 24.98 14.14
CA ILE A 7 -62.71 25.25 14.76
C ILE A 7 -61.76 24.03 14.80
N TYR A 8 -62.23 22.82 14.46
CA TYR A 8 -61.42 21.60 14.55
C TYR A 8 -60.70 21.17 13.26
N ILE A 9 -60.79 21.91 12.17
CA ILE A 9 -60.19 21.52 10.89
C ILE A 9 -58.87 22.25 10.61
N LEU A 10 -58.46 23.24 11.40
CA LEU A 10 -57.24 24.04 11.17
C LEU A 10 -56.05 23.63 12.06
N ALA A 11 -56.20 22.67 12.99
CA ALA A 11 -55.11 22.24 13.87
C ALA A 11 -54.40 20.95 13.41
N LEU A 12 -54.81 20.36 12.27
CA LEU A 12 -54.22 19.06 11.79
C LEU A 12 -53.31 19.20 10.57
N PHE A 13 -52.91 20.41 10.20
CA PHE A 13 -52.09 20.59 8.99
C PHE A 13 -50.71 21.20 9.19
N MET A 14 -50.21 21.24 10.44
CA MET A 14 -48.92 21.81 10.72
C MET A 14 -47.99 20.86 11.48
N LEU A 15 -48.11 19.53 11.23
CA LEU A 15 -47.16 18.54 11.71
C LEU A 15 -46.57 17.83 10.48
N CYS A 16 -46.06 18.61 9.56
CA CYS A 16 -45.31 18.07 8.41
C CYS A 16 -43.88 18.57 8.42
N LEU A 17 -42.98 17.61 8.64
CA LEU A 17 -41.69 17.53 7.96
C LEU A 17 -40.62 18.51 8.41
N SER A 18 -40.07 18.23 9.59
CA SER A 18 -38.64 18.45 9.80
C SER A 18 -37.90 17.14 9.45
N PHE A 19 -37.92 16.69 8.19
CA PHE A 19 -36.93 15.76 7.70
C PHE A 19 -35.60 16.53 7.55
N SER A 20 -34.83 16.56 8.61
CA SER A 20 -33.42 16.95 8.52
C SER A 20 -32.74 16.00 7.56
N HIS A 21 -32.55 16.43 6.32
CA HIS A 21 -31.68 15.77 5.38
C HIS A 21 -30.25 15.94 5.91
N ASN A 22 -29.79 15.00 6.72
CA ASN A 22 -28.37 14.81 6.93
C ASN A 22 -27.79 14.37 5.57
N SER A 23 -27.44 15.34 4.74
CA SER A 23 -26.55 15.10 3.63
C SER A 23 -25.20 14.74 4.24
N ALA A 24 -24.96 13.43 4.43
CA ALA A 24 -23.63 12.93 4.64
C ALA A 24 -22.81 13.37 3.41
N LEU A 25 -21.96 14.38 3.58
CA LEU A 25 -20.90 14.65 2.63
C LEU A 25 -20.03 13.40 2.59
N ALA A 26 -20.31 12.48 1.68
CA ALA A 26 -19.36 11.46 1.30
C ALA A 26 -18.15 12.23 0.74
N ALA A 27 -17.10 12.34 1.55
CA ALA A 27 -15.81 12.81 1.07
C ALA A 27 -15.46 11.91 -0.11
N THR A 28 -15.52 12.46 -1.32
CA THR A 28 -15.01 11.79 -2.51
C THR A 28 -13.52 11.64 -2.30
N VAL A 29 -13.08 10.49 -1.77
CA VAL A 29 -11.68 10.11 -1.76
C VAL A 29 -11.27 10.13 -3.22
N SER A 30 -10.42 11.08 -3.58
CA SER A 30 -9.86 11.16 -4.92
C SER A 30 -9.24 9.81 -5.24
N SER A 31 -9.83 9.08 -6.18
CA SER A 31 -9.37 7.76 -6.62
C SER A 31 -8.11 7.85 -7.49
N ASP A 32 -7.51 9.03 -7.62
CA ASP A 32 -6.27 9.20 -8.35
C ASP A 32 -5.10 8.70 -7.48
N LEU A 33 -4.78 7.43 -7.64
CA LEU A 33 -3.69 6.75 -6.92
C LEU A 33 -2.34 7.45 -7.13
N LEU A 34 -2.17 8.14 -8.25
CA LEU A 34 -0.93 8.87 -8.58
C LEU A 34 -0.73 10.14 -7.73
N LYS A 35 -1.82 10.71 -7.24
CA LYS A 35 -1.79 11.95 -6.44
C LYS A 35 -1.69 11.69 -4.94
N GLN A 36 -1.83 10.45 -4.49
CA GLN A 36 -1.64 10.12 -3.09
C GLN A 36 -0.16 10.35 -2.71
N PRO A 37 0.14 10.96 -1.54
CA PRO A 37 1.50 10.94 -1.01
C PRO A 37 1.92 9.48 -0.78
N ALA A 38 3.15 9.16 -1.13
CA ALA A 38 3.66 7.81 -0.91
C ALA A 38 3.98 7.61 0.58
N ILE A 39 3.64 6.44 1.10
CA ILE A 39 4.06 5.99 2.43
C ILE A 39 5.46 5.40 2.28
N GLU A 40 6.42 5.94 3.02
CA GLU A 40 7.82 5.48 2.98
C GLU A 40 7.98 4.20 3.81
N VAL A 41 8.59 3.19 3.20
CA VAL A 41 9.00 1.94 3.85
C VAL A 41 10.44 1.64 3.43
N SER A 42 11.30 1.23 4.36
CA SER A 42 12.70 0.92 4.07
C SER A 42 13.02 -0.53 4.42
N VAL A 43 13.81 -1.18 3.55
CA VAL A 43 14.30 -2.54 3.75
C VAL A 43 15.79 -2.59 3.41
N SER A 44 16.57 -3.15 4.33
CA SER A 44 17.97 -3.49 4.08
C SER A 44 18.10 -4.94 3.61
N LEU A 45 18.85 -5.15 2.55
CA LEU A 45 19.22 -6.45 2.02
C LEU A 45 20.60 -6.80 2.55
N GLY A 46 20.67 -7.58 3.62
CA GLY A 46 21.88 -7.79 4.41
C GLY A 46 22.24 -6.58 5.29
N ASN A 47 23.42 -6.63 5.87
CA ASN A 47 23.99 -5.56 6.68
C ASN A 47 25.51 -5.49 6.54
N ALA A 48 26.16 -4.53 7.23
CA ALA A 48 27.62 -4.36 7.19
C ALA A 48 28.41 -5.57 7.74
N ALA A 49 27.77 -6.45 8.52
CA ALA A 49 28.35 -7.72 8.98
C ALA A 49 28.19 -8.85 7.95
N ASN A 50 27.59 -8.60 6.79
CA ASN A 50 27.28 -9.56 5.72
C ASN A 50 26.34 -10.69 6.17
N GLU A 51 25.45 -10.41 7.13
CA GLU A 51 24.40 -11.37 7.50
C GLU A 51 23.38 -11.52 6.38
N LEU A 52 22.97 -12.75 6.11
CA LEU A 52 22.01 -13.09 5.06
C LEU A 52 20.58 -12.94 5.58
N LYS A 53 20.08 -11.71 5.59
CA LYS A 53 18.73 -11.37 6.07
C LYS A 53 18.14 -10.17 5.36
N PHE A 54 16.81 -10.03 5.41
CA PHE A 54 16.15 -8.75 5.19
C PHE A 54 15.89 -8.06 6.53
N GLU A 55 15.93 -6.74 6.55
CA GLU A 55 15.74 -5.95 7.77
C GLU A 55 14.86 -4.72 7.45
N PRO A 56 13.56 -4.76 7.85
CA PRO A 56 12.84 -5.88 8.45
C PRO A 56 12.59 -7.03 7.48
N ASN A 57 12.33 -8.24 8.00
CA ASN A 57 11.97 -9.42 7.21
C ASN A 57 10.46 -9.68 7.14
N SER A 58 9.66 -8.85 7.80
CA SER A 58 8.19 -8.83 7.71
C SER A 58 7.74 -7.44 7.27
N LEU A 59 7.00 -7.38 6.17
CA LEU A 59 6.49 -6.14 5.60
C LEU A 59 4.97 -6.16 5.57
N GLU A 60 4.35 -5.03 5.94
CA GLU A 60 2.91 -4.88 5.94
C GLU A 60 2.48 -3.72 5.04
N PHE A 61 1.52 -3.98 4.16
CA PHE A 61 0.93 -3.01 3.26
C PHE A 61 -0.60 -3.05 3.32
N VAL A 62 -1.24 -1.98 2.92
CA VAL A 62 -2.70 -1.88 2.77
C VAL A 62 -3.03 -1.70 1.29
N ALA A 63 -3.96 -2.50 0.78
CA ALA A 63 -4.41 -2.40 -0.61
C ALA A 63 -4.96 -1.00 -0.91
N GLY A 64 -4.66 -0.48 -2.11
CA GLY A 64 -5.09 0.86 -2.55
C GLY A 64 -4.31 2.02 -1.93
N LYS A 65 -3.30 1.79 -1.09
CA LYS A 65 -2.38 2.83 -0.62
C LYS A 65 -1.11 2.87 -1.47
N ARG A 66 -0.58 4.07 -1.69
CA ARG A 66 0.65 4.25 -2.46
C ARG A 66 1.85 4.20 -1.54
N TYR A 67 2.86 3.41 -1.90
CA TYR A 67 4.09 3.22 -1.14
C TYR A 67 5.31 3.60 -1.96
N ASN A 68 6.36 4.04 -1.26
CA ASN A 68 7.74 4.09 -1.75
C ASN A 68 8.59 3.12 -0.91
N LEU A 69 8.93 1.97 -1.48
CA LEU A 69 9.77 0.98 -0.84
C LEU A 69 11.22 1.28 -1.19
N ARG A 70 11.97 1.79 -0.22
CA ARG A 70 13.40 2.02 -0.34
C ARG A 70 14.17 0.76 0.01
N LEU A 71 14.86 0.23 -0.97
CA LEU A 71 15.75 -0.93 -0.84
C LEU A 71 17.20 -0.46 -0.74
N THR A 72 17.97 -0.97 0.24
CA THR A 72 19.38 -0.65 0.41
C THR A 72 20.19 -1.93 0.60
N ASN A 73 21.43 -1.96 0.13
CA ASN A 73 22.34 -3.05 0.35
C ASN A 73 23.65 -2.55 0.99
N PRO A 74 23.77 -2.56 2.33
CA PRO A 74 25.00 -2.14 3.02
C PRO A 74 26.05 -3.26 3.13
N SER A 75 25.76 -4.47 2.61
CA SER A 75 26.71 -5.61 2.64
C SER A 75 27.75 -5.53 1.53
N GLN A 76 28.75 -6.42 1.58
CA GLN A 76 29.77 -6.56 0.55
C GLN A 76 29.39 -7.55 -0.56
N MET A 77 28.18 -8.14 -0.49
CA MET A 77 27.67 -9.10 -1.46
C MET A 77 26.46 -8.51 -2.18
N LYS A 78 26.20 -8.99 -3.41
CA LYS A 78 24.95 -8.66 -4.08
C LYS A 78 23.79 -9.43 -3.46
N HIS A 79 22.62 -8.80 -3.43
CA HIS A 79 21.39 -9.41 -2.98
C HIS A 79 20.23 -9.09 -3.93
N TYR A 80 19.20 -9.91 -3.87
CA TYR A 80 17.97 -9.70 -4.61
C TYR A 80 16.77 -9.52 -3.66
N PHE A 81 15.92 -8.58 -3.97
CA PHE A 81 14.57 -8.52 -3.43
C PHE A 81 13.65 -9.23 -4.43
N THR A 82 13.34 -10.50 -4.18
CA THR A 82 12.52 -11.34 -5.07
C THR A 82 11.20 -11.66 -4.39
N ALA A 83 10.09 -11.16 -4.94
CA ALA A 83 8.74 -11.37 -4.45
C ALA A 83 7.75 -11.41 -5.62
N LYS A 84 7.87 -12.45 -6.48
CA LYS A 84 7.13 -12.53 -7.73
C LYS A 84 5.62 -12.42 -7.55
N ASP A 85 5.04 -13.23 -6.66
CA ASP A 85 3.58 -13.29 -6.49
C ASP A 85 3.02 -11.98 -5.88
N PHE A 86 3.81 -11.30 -5.04
CA PHE A 86 3.51 -9.95 -4.58
C PHE A 86 3.53 -8.96 -5.75
N ALA A 87 4.56 -9.02 -6.58
CA ALA A 87 4.71 -8.14 -7.74
C ALA A 87 3.57 -8.32 -8.77
N ASP A 88 3.04 -9.53 -8.91
CA ASP A 88 1.85 -9.81 -9.73
C ASP A 88 0.54 -9.28 -9.09
N GLY A 89 0.58 -8.96 -7.80
CA GLY A 89 -0.55 -8.42 -7.01
C GLY A 89 -0.55 -6.90 -6.84
N ILE A 90 0.41 -6.18 -7.43
CA ILE A 90 0.56 -4.73 -7.27
C ILE A 90 0.53 -4.02 -8.63
N TRP A 91 0.28 -2.72 -8.59
CA TRP A 91 0.56 -1.82 -9.70
C TRP A 91 1.87 -1.09 -9.44
N THR A 92 2.92 -1.42 -10.19
CA THR A 92 4.21 -0.73 -10.13
C THR A 92 4.12 0.57 -10.91
N GLN A 93 4.32 1.70 -10.26
CA GLN A 93 4.43 2.99 -10.91
C GLN A 93 5.82 3.15 -11.53
N LYS A 94 6.88 2.85 -10.77
CA LYS A 94 8.27 2.94 -11.19
C LYS A 94 9.21 2.27 -10.18
N VAL A 95 10.42 1.95 -10.67
CA VAL A 95 11.61 1.73 -9.84
C VAL A 95 12.67 2.73 -10.28
N GLU A 96 13.25 3.44 -9.33
CA GLU A 96 14.35 4.39 -9.53
C GLU A 96 15.62 3.87 -8.88
N ALA A 97 16.73 3.85 -9.62
CA ALA A 97 18.05 3.49 -9.12
C ALA A 97 19.13 4.40 -9.77
N GLY A 98 19.72 5.26 -8.96
CA GLY A 98 20.69 6.26 -9.45
C GLY A 98 20.04 7.23 -10.45
N LYS A 99 20.44 7.15 -11.72
CA LYS A 99 19.91 7.99 -12.81
C LYS A 99 18.94 7.25 -13.75
N VAL A 100 18.45 6.08 -13.34
CA VAL A 100 17.57 5.24 -14.15
C VAL A 100 16.20 5.13 -13.49
N GLU A 101 15.16 5.33 -14.29
CA GLU A 101 13.77 5.02 -13.95
C GLU A 101 13.27 3.89 -14.83
N ILE A 102 12.70 2.83 -14.22
CA ILE A 102 12.16 1.66 -14.89
C ILE A 102 10.66 1.60 -14.62
N LYS A 103 9.86 1.35 -15.67
CA LYS A 103 8.40 1.17 -15.59
C LYS A 103 8.03 -0.22 -16.10
N GLY A 104 7.01 -0.81 -15.48
CA GLY A 104 6.48 -2.11 -15.88
C GLY A 104 6.43 -3.08 -14.70
N ALA A 105 6.14 -4.34 -14.97
CA ALA A 105 6.11 -5.39 -13.96
C ALA A 105 7.56 -5.75 -13.57
N ILE A 106 7.87 -5.56 -12.29
CA ILE A 106 9.19 -5.84 -11.72
C ILE A 106 9.01 -6.94 -10.67
N HIS A 107 9.55 -8.13 -10.93
CA HIS A 107 9.44 -9.27 -10.02
C HIS A 107 10.64 -9.41 -9.09
N GLU A 108 11.76 -8.79 -9.47
CA GLU A 108 13.04 -8.94 -8.79
C GLU A 108 13.89 -7.68 -8.98
N VAL A 109 14.55 -7.23 -7.90
CA VAL A 109 15.49 -6.11 -7.93
C VAL A 109 16.83 -6.58 -7.38
N GLU A 110 17.88 -6.59 -8.23
CA GLU A 110 19.27 -6.81 -7.78
C GLU A 110 19.86 -5.52 -7.20
N LEU A 111 20.44 -5.63 -6.03
CA LEU A 111 21.24 -4.57 -5.42
C LEU A 111 22.67 -5.04 -5.21
N LYS A 112 23.62 -4.40 -5.90
CA LYS A 112 25.05 -4.55 -5.65
C LYS A 112 25.43 -3.91 -4.32
N PRO A 113 26.64 -4.22 -3.76
CA PRO A 113 27.14 -3.55 -2.56
C PRO A 113 27.02 -2.02 -2.63
N GLY A 114 26.47 -1.42 -1.58
CA GLY A 114 26.24 0.02 -1.49
C GLY A 114 25.11 0.60 -2.35
N ALA A 115 24.41 -0.22 -3.14
CA ALA A 115 23.33 0.25 -3.99
C ALA A 115 22.05 0.55 -3.21
N THR A 116 21.24 1.47 -3.78
CA THR A 116 19.91 1.84 -3.31
C THR A 116 18.96 1.90 -4.50
N ALA A 117 17.71 1.46 -4.30
CA ALA A 117 16.62 1.62 -5.24
C ALA A 117 15.35 2.04 -4.52
N ASP A 118 14.54 2.87 -5.16
CA ASP A 118 13.21 3.29 -4.70
C ASP A 118 12.15 2.66 -5.60
N TRP A 119 11.26 1.85 -5.04
CA TRP A 119 10.18 1.19 -5.76
C TRP A 119 8.84 1.77 -5.35
N VAL A 120 8.22 2.52 -6.27
CA VAL A 120 6.91 3.16 -6.05
C VAL A 120 5.80 2.29 -6.62
N PHE A 121 4.85 1.90 -5.79
CA PHE A 121 3.76 1.01 -6.17
C PHE A 121 2.48 1.21 -5.33
N VAL A 122 1.40 0.56 -5.79
CA VAL A 122 0.12 0.41 -5.07
C VAL A 122 -0.23 -1.08 -5.03
N PRO A 123 -0.34 -1.69 -3.83
CA PRO A 123 -0.87 -3.05 -3.71
C PRO A 123 -2.34 -3.09 -4.13
N LEU A 124 -2.72 -4.12 -4.90
CA LEU A 124 -4.09 -4.30 -5.41
C LEU A 124 -4.75 -5.56 -4.87
N LYS A 125 -3.97 -6.57 -4.49
CA LYS A 125 -4.49 -7.85 -3.99
C LYS A 125 -4.02 -8.08 -2.57
N SER A 126 -4.96 -8.27 -1.64
CA SER A 126 -4.66 -8.72 -0.28
C SER A 126 -4.16 -10.17 -0.28
N GLY A 127 -3.29 -10.49 0.67
CA GLY A 127 -2.70 -11.82 0.82
C GLY A 127 -1.38 -11.82 1.56
N LYS A 128 -0.81 -13.01 1.69
CA LYS A 128 0.54 -13.24 2.21
C LYS A 128 1.44 -13.74 1.10
N TYR A 129 2.61 -13.15 1.00
CA TYR A 129 3.54 -13.39 -0.09
C TYR A 129 4.94 -13.67 0.46
N THR A 130 5.65 -14.58 -0.20
CA THR A 130 7.03 -14.89 0.16
C THR A 130 7.99 -13.85 -0.41
N LEU A 131 8.91 -13.38 0.43
CA LEU A 131 10.08 -12.62 0.06
C LEU A 131 11.32 -13.50 0.23
N ARG A 132 12.24 -13.48 -0.73
CA ARG A 132 13.50 -14.24 -0.67
C ARG A 132 14.63 -13.54 -1.43
N CYS A 133 15.85 -13.90 -1.14
CA CYS A 133 16.99 -13.57 -1.99
C CYS A 133 17.27 -14.73 -2.95
N SER A 134 17.27 -14.47 -4.26
CA SER A 134 17.46 -15.50 -5.29
C SER A 134 18.93 -15.85 -5.59
N VAL A 135 19.90 -15.24 -4.89
CA VAL A 135 21.30 -15.70 -4.95
C VAL A 135 21.37 -17.13 -4.40
N ALA A 136 22.07 -18.02 -5.12
CA ALA A 136 22.21 -19.41 -4.71
C ALA A 136 22.76 -19.54 -3.28
N GLY A 137 22.10 -20.36 -2.44
CA GLY A 137 22.44 -20.58 -1.04
C GLY A 137 21.92 -19.52 -0.06
N HIS A 138 21.47 -18.34 -0.51
CA HIS A 138 21.02 -17.28 0.40
C HIS A 138 19.65 -17.60 1.03
N THR A 139 18.72 -18.10 0.25
CA THR A 139 17.42 -18.55 0.75
C THR A 139 17.58 -19.69 1.77
N GLU A 140 18.42 -20.67 1.46
CA GLU A 140 18.72 -21.82 2.32
C GLU A 140 19.44 -21.40 3.62
N ALA A 141 20.22 -20.33 3.57
CA ALA A 141 20.86 -19.71 4.73
C ALA A 141 19.93 -18.80 5.55
N GLY A 142 18.65 -18.68 5.16
CA GLY A 142 17.63 -17.94 5.92
C GLY A 142 17.35 -16.52 5.41
N MET A 143 17.89 -16.09 4.26
CA MET A 143 17.55 -14.78 3.68
C MET A 143 16.16 -14.81 3.04
N THR A 144 15.15 -14.85 3.90
CA THR A 144 13.73 -14.91 3.57
C THR A 144 12.93 -13.91 4.39
N GLY A 145 11.72 -13.63 3.96
CA GLY A 145 10.77 -12.77 4.65
C GLY A 145 9.33 -13.03 4.20
N GLU A 146 8.40 -12.32 4.81
CA GLU A 146 6.98 -12.33 4.47
C GLU A 146 6.52 -10.91 4.13
N ILE A 147 5.65 -10.80 3.15
CA ILE A 147 4.92 -9.58 2.82
C ILE A 147 3.43 -9.85 3.03
N THR A 148 2.78 -9.08 3.89
CA THR A 148 1.32 -9.14 4.11
C THR A 148 0.66 -7.91 3.50
N VAL A 149 -0.37 -8.12 2.68
CA VAL A 149 -1.24 -7.05 2.19
C VAL A 149 -2.63 -7.25 2.78
N THR A 150 -3.10 -6.26 3.52
CA THR A 150 -4.47 -6.19 4.06
C THR A 150 -5.38 -5.33 3.19
N ASN A 151 -6.70 -5.42 3.40
CA ASN A 151 -7.70 -4.57 2.74
C ASN A 151 -7.80 -3.22 3.43
#